data_353e5ad76845be30489975e693ca684a
#
_entry.id   353e5ad76845be30489975e693ca684a
#
_cell.length_a   1.000
_cell.length_b   1.000
_cell.length_c   1.000
_cell.angle_alpha   90.00
_cell.angle_beta   90.00
_cell.angle_gamma   90.00
#
_symmetry.space_group_name_H-M   'P 1'
#
loop_
_entity.id
_entity.type
_entity.pdbx_description
1 polymer ?
#
loop_
_entity_poly.entity_id
_entity_poly.type
_entity_poly.pdbx_seq_one_letter_code
_entity_poly.pdbx_strand_id
1 'polypeptide(L)'
;RLAVDYDTRHCQTYTYRRETQMPKAYWISTYRAVNDSDKLAAYAKLAGPALTANGARFLARGEPSKVYELGLMQRTVLIEFDSVEQAVAAHDSPAYQAALAALGDGADREIRIIEAA
;
A
#
# COMPACT_ATOMS: atom_id res chain seq x y z
N ARG A 1 18.38 5.11 7.63
CA ARG A 1 19.10 4.81 7.66
C ARG A 1 19.99 4.64 7.96
N LEU A 2 20.27 5.04 8.34
CA LEU A 2 21.42 4.63 8.26
C LEU A 2 22.00 4.26 8.67
N ALA A 3 22.42 4.36 8.82
CA ALA A 3 23.24 3.73 8.82
C ALA A 3 24.01 3.71 9.35
N VAL A 4 24.07 4.05 9.82
CA VAL A 4 25.08 3.68 9.88
C VAL A 4 25.39 3.27 10.48
N ASP A 5 25.51 3.51 10.86
CA ASP A 5 26.09 2.92 11.02
C ASP A 5 26.61 2.89 11.54
N TYR A 6 26.65 3.31 11.99
CA TYR A 6 27.31 2.97 12.06
C TYR A 6 27.87 2.82 12.24
N ASP A 7 28.05 3.15 12.64
CA ASP A 7 28.80 2.83 12.52
C ASP A 7 29.43 3.15 12.52
N THR A 8 29.72 3.75 12.73
CA THR A 8 30.33 3.80 12.28
C THR A 8 30.94 3.61 12.09
N ARG A 9 31.30 3.94 12.29
CA ARG A 9 31.92 3.61 11.51
C ARG A 9 31.83 3.34 10.99
N HIS A 10 31.54 3.66 11.05
CA HIS A 10 31.42 3.38 10.17
C HIS A 10 30.89 3.63 9.81
N CYS A 11 30.81 4.01 10.11
CA CYS A 11 30.35 4.48 9.52
C CYS A 11 30.10 4.89 8.31
N GLN A 12 30.40 5.04 7.50
CA GLN A 12 30.60 5.64 6.26
C GLN A 12 30.08 4.87 5.13
N THR A 13 30.41 3.65 4.99
CA THR A 13 29.87 2.76 4.00
C THR A 13 28.39 2.61 4.15
N TYR A 14 27.94 2.72 5.34
CA TYR A 14 26.54 2.65 5.63
C TYR A 14 25.78 3.81 5.05
N THR A 15 26.34 5.00 5.10
CA THR A 15 25.73 6.18 4.52
C THR A 15 25.63 6.06 3.01
N TYR A 16 26.65 5.55 2.38
CA TYR A 16 26.64 5.36 0.94
C TYR A 16 25.49 4.47 0.51
N ARG A 17 25.29 3.37 1.19
CA ARG A 17 24.23 2.46 0.86
C ARG A 17 22.87 3.16 0.88
N ARG A 18 22.66 4.01 1.87
CA ARG A 18 21.44 4.74 1.99
C ARG A 18 21.16 5.63 0.82
N GLU A 19 22.17 6.25 0.30
CA GLU A 19 22.01 7.15 -0.83
C GLU A 19 21.56 6.45 -2.10
N THR A 20 21.84 5.17 -2.23
CA THR A 20 21.48 4.44 -3.43
C THR A 20 20.15 3.72 -3.32
N GLN A 21 19.55 3.72 -2.16
CA GLN A 21 18.27 3.04 -1.96
C GLN A 21 17.15 4.03 -2.01
N MET A 22 16.09 3.66 -2.72
CA MET A 22 14.87 4.44 -2.70
C MET A 22 14.11 4.13 -1.42
N PRO A 23 13.50 5.15 -0.79
CA PRO A 23 12.66 4.90 0.37
C PRO A 23 11.48 4.02 -0.01
N LYS A 24 11.06 3.20 0.93
CA LYS A 24 9.86 2.42 0.75
C LYS A 24 8.64 3.32 0.71
N ALA A 25 7.54 2.79 0.23
CA ALA A 25 6.28 3.50 0.20
C ALA A 25 5.17 2.63 0.74
N TYR A 26 4.15 3.27 1.26
CA TYR A 26 2.97 2.59 1.78
C TYR A 26 1.74 3.05 1.03
N TRP A 27 0.91 2.08 0.69
CA TRP A 27 -0.39 2.28 0.08
C TRP A 27 -1.41 1.98 1.17
N ILE A 28 -2.22 2.96 1.50
CA ILE A 28 -3.19 2.84 2.56
C ILE A 28 -4.58 3.02 1.96
N SER A 29 -5.38 1.96 2.01
CA SER A 29 -6.78 2.02 1.57
C SER A 29 -7.66 2.13 2.81
N THR A 30 -8.51 3.13 2.85
CA THR A 30 -9.48 3.29 3.94
C THR A 30 -10.87 3.35 3.35
N TYR A 31 -11.72 2.46 3.81
CA TYR A 31 -13.09 2.34 3.31
C TYR A 31 -14.03 3.16 4.16
N ARG A 32 -15.00 3.78 3.51
CA ARG A 32 -16.08 4.50 4.19
C ARG A 32 -17.35 3.69 4.19
N ALA A 33 -17.60 2.96 3.11
CA ALA A 33 -18.78 2.12 2.98
C ALA A 33 -18.52 1.03 1.96
N VAL A 34 -19.14 -0.12 2.17
CA VAL A 34 -19.18 -1.18 1.17
C VAL A 34 -20.62 -1.24 0.67
N ASN A 35 -20.82 -0.83 -0.58
CA ASN A 35 -22.15 -0.73 -1.17
C ASN A 35 -22.61 -2.05 -1.81
N ASP A 36 -21.66 -2.86 -2.26
CA ASP A 36 -21.94 -4.13 -2.92
C ASP A 36 -20.80 -5.10 -2.61
N SER A 37 -21.06 -6.01 -1.70
CA SER A 37 -20.04 -6.96 -1.24
C SER A 37 -19.59 -7.93 -2.35
N ASP A 38 -20.47 -8.22 -3.31
CA ASP A 38 -20.09 -9.10 -4.42
C ASP A 38 -19.10 -8.42 -5.34
N LYS A 39 -19.29 -7.13 -5.60
CA LYS A 39 -18.34 -6.35 -6.38
C LYS A 39 -17.00 -6.23 -5.66
N LEU A 40 -17.04 -6.03 -4.35
CA LEU A 40 -15.80 -5.99 -3.56
C LEU A 40 -15.07 -7.33 -3.62
N ALA A 41 -15.78 -8.43 -3.54
CA ALA A 41 -15.16 -9.76 -3.63
C ALA A 41 -14.54 -9.99 -5.01
N ALA A 42 -15.23 -9.58 -6.07
CA ALA A 42 -14.69 -9.68 -7.43
C ALA A 42 -13.44 -8.83 -7.58
N TYR A 43 -13.45 -7.62 -7.01
CA TYR A 43 -12.29 -6.75 -6.99
C TYR A 43 -11.12 -7.43 -6.27
N ALA A 44 -11.36 -7.96 -5.08
CA ALA A 44 -10.29 -8.54 -4.27
C ALA A 44 -9.61 -9.72 -4.97
N LYS A 45 -10.38 -10.50 -5.71
CA LYS A 45 -9.88 -11.63 -6.45
C LYS A 45 -8.87 -11.24 -7.51
N LEU A 46 -9.05 -10.06 -8.11
CA LEU A 46 -8.17 -9.54 -9.16
C LEU A 46 -7.06 -8.66 -8.57
N ALA A 47 -7.40 -7.87 -7.55
CA ALA A 47 -6.45 -6.89 -7.01
C ALA A 47 -5.27 -7.54 -6.31
N GLY A 48 -5.52 -8.58 -5.51
CA GLY A 48 -4.45 -9.24 -4.78
C GLY A 48 -3.33 -9.71 -5.70
N PRO A 49 -3.62 -10.56 -6.69
CA PRO A 49 -2.61 -10.99 -7.63
C PRO A 49 -1.98 -9.86 -8.43
N ALA A 50 -2.77 -8.87 -8.86
CA ALA A 50 -2.27 -7.76 -9.65
C ALA A 50 -1.24 -6.94 -8.87
N LEU A 51 -1.54 -6.63 -7.62
CA LEU A 51 -0.63 -5.84 -6.79
C LEU A 51 0.60 -6.65 -6.40
N THR A 52 0.42 -7.92 -6.03
CA THR A 52 1.53 -8.78 -5.67
C THR A 52 2.51 -8.95 -6.83
N ALA A 53 1.99 -9.10 -8.05
CA ALA A 53 2.84 -9.21 -9.24
C ALA A 53 3.65 -7.93 -9.47
N ASN A 54 3.20 -6.80 -8.92
CA ASN A 54 3.89 -5.52 -9.03
C ASN A 54 4.68 -5.16 -7.77
N GLY A 55 4.97 -6.15 -6.93
CA GLY A 55 5.85 -5.97 -5.80
C GLY A 55 5.19 -5.59 -4.49
N ALA A 56 3.87 -5.68 -4.40
CA ALA A 56 3.16 -5.34 -3.17
C ALA A 56 3.41 -6.38 -2.09
N ARG A 57 3.58 -5.90 -0.86
CA ARG A 57 3.62 -6.75 0.33
C ARG A 57 2.49 -6.30 1.25
N PHE A 58 1.49 -7.14 1.43
CA PHE A 58 0.36 -6.81 2.30
C PHE A 58 0.79 -6.94 3.75
N LEU A 59 0.75 -5.83 4.48
CA LEU A 59 1.17 -5.78 5.87
C LEU A 59 0.00 -5.91 6.83
N ALA A 60 -1.15 -5.37 6.47
CA ALA A 60 -2.35 -5.45 7.31
C ALA A 60 -3.58 -5.34 6.43
N ARG A 61 -4.65 -6.05 6.80
CA ARG A 61 -5.88 -6.03 6.04
C ARG A 61 -7.01 -6.52 6.92
N GLY A 62 -8.02 -5.69 7.07
CA GLY A 62 -9.17 -6.04 7.89
C GLY A 62 -9.81 -4.81 8.50
N GLU A 63 -10.67 -5.01 9.47
CA GLU A 63 -11.27 -3.90 10.20
C GLU A 63 -10.32 -3.45 11.31
N PRO A 64 -10.27 -2.12 11.58
CA PRO A 64 -9.43 -1.62 12.66
C PRO A 64 -9.82 -2.22 14.01
N SER A 65 -8.83 -2.42 14.87
CA SER A 65 -9.09 -2.86 16.23
C SER A 65 -9.61 -1.72 17.10
N LYS A 66 -9.27 -0.50 16.75
CA LYS A 66 -9.63 0.69 17.50
C LYS A 66 -9.59 1.89 16.56
N VAL A 67 -10.51 2.81 16.73
CA VAL A 67 -10.51 4.07 16.00
C VAL A 67 -10.63 5.22 16.99
N TYR A 68 -10.14 6.37 16.58
CA TYR A 68 -10.22 7.62 17.34
C TYR A 68 -10.73 8.72 16.42
N GLU A 69 -11.34 9.72 17.02
CA GLU A 69 -11.79 10.93 16.32
C GLU A 69 -12.69 10.58 15.15
N LEU A 70 -12.34 10.99 13.93
CA LEU A 70 -13.15 10.72 12.74
C LEU A 70 -12.88 9.38 12.09
N GLY A 71 -12.07 8.53 12.73
CA GLY A 71 -11.80 7.20 12.19
C GLY A 71 -13.05 6.36 12.14
N LEU A 72 -13.20 5.59 11.06
CA LEU A 72 -14.34 4.69 10.88
C LEU A 72 -13.93 3.26 11.15
N MET A 73 -14.82 2.49 11.78
CA MET A 73 -14.61 1.06 12.00
C MET A 73 -14.98 0.32 10.72
N GLN A 74 -14.19 0.58 9.68
CA GLN A 74 -14.38 0.00 8.36
C GLN A 74 -13.06 -0.55 7.84
N ARG A 75 -13.14 -1.40 6.84
CA ARG A 75 -11.99 -2.08 6.25
C ARG A 75 -10.86 -1.12 5.95
N THR A 76 -9.66 -1.53 6.33
CA THR A 76 -8.42 -0.78 6.09
C THR A 76 -7.37 -1.76 5.57
N VAL A 77 -6.60 -1.35 4.57
CA VAL A 77 -5.55 -2.19 3.98
C VAL A 77 -4.26 -1.39 3.95
N LEU A 78 -3.19 -2.00 4.44
CA LEU A 78 -1.85 -1.40 4.43
C LEU A 78 -0.94 -2.28 3.60
N ILE A 79 -0.34 -1.69 2.56
CA ILE A 79 0.51 -2.39 1.62
C ILE A 79 1.84 -1.65 1.52
N GLU A 80 2.94 -2.41 1.47
CA GLU A 80 4.27 -1.86 1.32
C GLU A 80 4.79 -2.11 -0.08
N PHE A 81 5.45 -1.09 -0.66
CA PHE A 81 6.16 -1.19 -1.93
C PHE A 81 7.59 -0.71 -1.72
N ASP A 82 8.48 -1.05 -2.64
CA ASP A 82 9.87 -0.63 -2.55
C ASP A 82 10.07 0.86 -2.80
N SER A 83 9.13 1.50 -3.50
CA SER A 83 9.20 2.93 -3.80
C SER A 83 7.83 3.48 -4.13
N VAL A 84 7.71 4.81 -4.10
CA VAL A 84 6.50 5.50 -4.54
C VAL A 84 6.22 5.19 -6.01
N GLU A 85 7.27 5.22 -6.84
CA GLU A 85 7.12 4.93 -8.26
C GLU A 85 6.54 3.55 -8.51
N GLN A 86 6.99 2.58 -7.75
CA GLN A 86 6.49 1.22 -7.89
C GLN A 86 5.01 1.13 -7.48
N ALA A 87 4.63 1.80 -6.41
CA ALA A 87 3.24 1.81 -5.95
C ALA A 87 2.32 2.45 -6.99
N VAL A 88 2.75 3.56 -7.57
CA VAL A 88 1.99 4.24 -8.62
C VAL A 88 1.88 3.35 -9.85
N ALA A 89 2.98 2.73 -10.27
CA ALA A 89 2.96 1.83 -11.42
C ALA A 89 2.03 0.64 -11.19
N ALA A 90 1.99 0.12 -9.96
CA ALA A 90 1.08 -0.98 -9.61
C ALA A 90 -0.37 -0.55 -9.76
N HIS A 91 -0.71 0.64 -9.28
CA HIS A 91 -2.06 1.18 -9.43
C HIS A 91 -2.45 1.34 -10.89
N ASP A 92 -1.52 1.83 -11.69
CA ASP A 92 -1.80 2.15 -13.08
C ASP A 92 -1.65 0.94 -14.02
N SER A 93 -1.27 -0.22 -13.48
CA SER A 93 -1.10 -1.42 -14.30
C SER A 93 -2.44 -1.87 -14.89
N PRO A 94 -2.43 -2.46 -16.09
CA PRO A 94 -3.67 -2.95 -16.70
C PRO A 94 -4.41 -3.96 -15.82
N ALA A 95 -3.68 -4.81 -15.11
CA ALA A 95 -4.30 -5.82 -14.25
C ALA A 95 -5.04 -5.17 -13.09
N TYR A 96 -4.47 -4.13 -12.48
CA TYR A 96 -5.16 -3.45 -11.39
C TYR A 96 -6.34 -2.62 -11.90
N GLN A 97 -6.20 -2.03 -13.08
CA GLN A 97 -7.31 -1.29 -13.68
C GLN A 97 -8.50 -2.20 -13.96
N ALA A 98 -8.23 -3.46 -14.33
CA ALA A 98 -9.29 -4.46 -14.48
C ALA A 98 -9.98 -4.74 -13.14
N ALA A 99 -9.21 -4.77 -12.05
CA ALA A 99 -9.77 -4.94 -10.72
C ALA A 99 -10.68 -3.77 -10.35
N LEU A 100 -10.26 -2.55 -10.66
CA LEU A 100 -11.07 -1.36 -10.41
C LEU A 100 -12.37 -1.38 -11.21
N ALA A 101 -12.33 -1.88 -12.44
CA ALA A 101 -13.55 -2.01 -13.23
C ALA A 101 -14.51 -2.99 -12.58
N ALA A 102 -14.01 -4.08 -12.00
CA ALA A 102 -14.85 -5.04 -11.30
C ALA A 102 -15.47 -4.43 -10.04
N LEU A 103 -14.74 -3.57 -9.35
CA LEU A 103 -15.26 -2.90 -8.16
C LEU A 103 -16.37 -1.91 -8.52
N GLY A 104 -16.17 -1.13 -9.59
CA GLY A 104 -17.16 -0.13 -10.00
C GLY A 104 -17.53 0.77 -8.83
N ASP A 105 -18.83 0.81 -8.52
CA ASP A 105 -19.38 1.59 -7.42
C ASP A 105 -19.59 0.78 -6.15
N GLY A 106 -18.94 -0.38 -6.04
CA GLY A 106 -19.16 -1.31 -4.94
C GLY A 106 -18.64 -0.84 -3.60
N ALA A 107 -17.83 0.17 -3.54
CA ALA A 107 -17.32 0.70 -2.28
C ALA A 107 -16.97 2.17 -2.42
N ASP A 108 -17.11 2.90 -1.30
CA ASP A 108 -16.65 4.27 -1.15
C ASP A 108 -15.39 4.19 -0.31
N ARG A 109 -14.27 4.60 -0.88
CA ARG A 109 -12.98 4.49 -0.20
C ARG A 109 -11.99 5.49 -0.76
N GLU A 110 -10.90 5.65 -0.06
CA GLU A 110 -9.78 6.43 -0.57
C GLU A 110 -8.50 5.60 -0.48
N ILE A 111 -7.56 5.91 -1.35
CA ILE A 111 -6.24 5.28 -1.38
C ILE A 111 -5.22 6.40 -1.28
N ARG A 112 -4.25 6.22 -0.38
CA ARG A 112 -3.14 7.17 -0.24
C ARG A 112 -1.84 6.41 -0.39
N ILE A 113 -0.90 7.01 -1.12
CA ILE A 113 0.45 6.49 -1.22
C ILE A 113 1.37 7.50 -0.56
N ILE A 114 2.13 7.04 0.44
CA ILE A 114 2.99 7.91 1.21
C ILE A 114 4.38 7.29 1.32
N GLU A 115 5.39 8.12 1.16
CA GLU A 115 6.77 7.67 1.28
C GLU A 115 7.10 7.42 2.74
N ALA A 116 7.88 6.38 3.00
CA ALA A 116 8.31 6.05 4.35
C ALA A 116 9.17 7.16 4.93
N ALA A 117 9.06 7.33 6.23
CA ALA A 117 9.81 8.37 6.93
C ALA A 117 11.32 8.09 6.92
#